data_4ac1072116bf7fec0ae66ba6b0ca1b46
#
_entry.id   4ac1072116bf7fec0ae66ba6b0ca1b46
#
_cell.length_a   1.000
_cell.length_b   1.000
_cell.length_c   1.000
_cell.angle_alpha   90.00
_cell.angle_beta   90.00
_cell.angle_gamma   90.00
#
_symmetry.space_group_name_H-M   'P 1'
#
loop_
_entity.id
_entity.type
_entity.pdbx_description
1 polymer ?
#
loop_
_entity_poly.entity_id
_entity_poly.type
_entity_poly.pdbx_seq_one_letter_code
_entity_poly.pdbx_strand_id
1 'polypeptide(L)'
;MARVAVQLTNFTGGELSPRLDGRNDLTKYSSGCKTLENLIVYPHGAAARRPGTSFVAEVADSDNKTRLIPFEFSTTQTYMLEFSNLKIRVYKDNGSVLEGDKVISGITKANPAVVTANSHGYSNGDEVVITAVAGMTEVNGKRFLVADKT
;
A
#
# COMPACT_ATOMS: atom_id res chain seq x y z
N MET A 1 0.44 -50.68 -14.13
CA MET A 1 0.21 -50.23 -12.74
C MET A 1 -0.87 -49.17 -12.76
N ALA A 2 -1.98 -49.37 -12.04
CA ALA A 2 -3.02 -48.34 -11.91
C ALA A 2 -2.49 -47.18 -11.05
N ARG A 3 -2.55 -45.96 -11.54
CA ARG A 3 -2.23 -44.76 -10.76
C ARG A 3 -3.42 -44.47 -9.83
N VAL A 4 -3.21 -44.51 -8.54
CA VAL A 4 -4.18 -44.06 -7.55
C VAL A 4 -3.99 -42.54 -7.42
N ALA A 5 -5.03 -41.75 -7.81
CA ALA A 5 -5.03 -40.32 -7.59
C ALA A 5 -5.51 -40.06 -6.13
N VAL A 6 -4.64 -39.49 -5.34
CA VAL A 6 -5.00 -39.00 -4.00
C VAL A 6 -5.57 -37.59 -4.17
N GLN A 7 -6.82 -37.38 -3.78
CA GLN A 7 -7.45 -36.06 -3.79
C GLN A 7 -7.22 -35.37 -2.44
N LEU A 8 -6.64 -34.18 -2.49
CA LEU A 8 -6.53 -33.27 -1.35
C LEU A 8 -7.73 -32.31 -1.39
N THR A 9 -8.68 -32.47 -0.45
CA THR A 9 -9.93 -31.70 -0.41
C THR A 9 -9.96 -30.65 0.71
N ASN A 10 -8.93 -30.65 1.57
CA ASN A 10 -8.87 -29.78 2.73
C ASN A 10 -7.45 -29.22 2.86
N PHE A 11 -7.33 -27.90 2.95
CA PHE A 11 -6.06 -27.18 3.07
C PHE A 11 -5.85 -26.52 4.44
N THR A 12 -6.64 -26.90 5.46
CA THR A 12 -6.57 -26.26 6.80
C THR A 12 -5.23 -26.44 7.49
N GLY A 13 -4.41 -27.43 7.08
CA GLY A 13 -3.03 -27.60 7.54
C GLY A 13 -2.07 -26.53 7.04
N GLY A 14 -2.48 -25.80 5.97
CA GLY A 14 -1.64 -24.76 5.36
C GLY A 14 -0.40 -25.32 4.67
N GLU A 15 0.63 -24.50 4.56
CA GLU A 15 1.93 -24.89 4.06
C GLU A 15 2.73 -25.61 5.16
N LEU A 16 3.20 -26.80 4.84
CA LEU A 16 3.97 -27.62 5.76
C LEU A 16 5.46 -27.36 5.60
N SER A 17 6.15 -27.27 6.74
CA SER A 17 7.61 -27.17 6.74
C SER A 17 8.23 -28.41 6.07
N PRO A 18 9.31 -28.28 5.29
CA PRO A 18 10.05 -29.41 4.72
C PRO A 18 10.52 -30.44 5.76
N ARG A 19 10.64 -30.03 7.03
CA ARG A 19 10.99 -30.94 8.16
C ARG A 19 9.88 -31.94 8.48
N LEU A 20 8.67 -31.70 7.97
CA LEU A 20 7.50 -32.55 8.15
C LEU A 20 7.30 -33.54 6.99
N ASP A 21 8.15 -33.49 5.97
CA ASP A 21 8.03 -34.34 4.79
C ASP A 21 8.05 -35.84 5.24
N GLY A 22 7.02 -36.57 4.77
CA GLY A 22 6.85 -37.98 5.11
C GLY A 22 6.27 -38.31 6.50
N ARG A 23 5.94 -37.28 7.30
CA ARG A 23 5.36 -37.44 8.64
C ARG A 23 3.85 -37.75 8.58
N ASN A 24 3.49 -38.92 8.05
CA ASN A 24 2.11 -39.37 7.90
C ASN A 24 1.40 -39.64 9.25
N ASP A 25 2.17 -39.68 10.33
CA ASP A 25 1.69 -39.84 11.71
C ASP A 25 1.01 -38.56 12.24
N LEU A 26 1.20 -37.42 11.58
CA LEU A 26 0.59 -36.16 11.97
C LEU A 26 -0.77 -35.96 11.30
N THR A 27 -1.80 -35.73 12.10
CA THR A 27 -3.18 -35.50 11.61
C THR A 27 -3.29 -34.33 10.60
N LYS A 28 -2.46 -33.30 10.77
CA LYS A 28 -2.43 -32.15 9.86
C LYS A 28 -1.72 -32.43 8.54
N TYR A 29 -0.98 -33.54 8.42
CA TYR A 29 -0.24 -33.84 7.21
C TYR A 29 -1.17 -34.05 6.01
N SER A 30 -2.30 -34.75 6.22
CA SER A 30 -3.29 -35.02 5.19
C SER A 30 -4.09 -33.78 4.72
N SER A 31 -4.04 -32.68 5.48
CA SER A 31 -4.72 -31.43 5.16
C SER A 31 -3.75 -30.29 4.83
N GLY A 32 -2.47 -30.57 4.74
CA GLY A 32 -1.44 -29.61 4.37
C GLY A 32 -0.93 -29.81 2.96
N CYS A 33 -0.20 -28.82 2.45
CA CYS A 33 0.47 -28.90 1.15
C CYS A 33 1.92 -28.41 1.25
N LYS A 34 2.71 -28.78 0.26
CA LYS A 34 4.14 -28.45 0.24
C LYS A 34 4.39 -26.97 -0.04
N THR A 35 3.53 -26.34 -0.84
CA THR A 35 3.65 -24.94 -1.24
C THR A 35 2.26 -24.31 -1.30
N LEU A 36 2.08 -23.18 -0.64
CA LEU A 36 0.81 -22.45 -0.58
C LEU A 36 1.05 -20.94 -0.75
N GLU A 37 1.60 -20.56 -1.89
CA GLU A 37 1.92 -19.18 -2.19
C GLU A 37 0.72 -18.42 -2.75
N ASN A 38 0.50 -17.18 -2.28
CA ASN A 38 -0.58 -16.29 -2.74
C ASN A 38 -2.00 -16.86 -2.59
N LEU A 39 -2.19 -17.76 -1.62
CA LEU A 39 -3.47 -18.34 -1.29
C LEU A 39 -3.87 -18.03 0.15
N ILE A 40 -5.17 -17.92 0.39
CA ILE A 40 -5.78 -17.77 1.72
C ILE A 40 -6.54 -19.05 2.00
N VAL A 41 -6.26 -19.69 3.12
CA VAL A 41 -6.96 -20.88 3.57
C VAL A 41 -8.16 -20.46 4.41
N TYR A 42 -9.33 -20.99 4.08
CA TYR A 42 -10.53 -20.79 4.87
C TYR A 42 -10.71 -21.89 5.93
N PRO A 43 -11.37 -21.58 7.06
CA PRO A 43 -11.59 -22.54 8.14
C PRO A 43 -12.34 -23.81 7.70
N HIS A 44 -13.15 -23.73 6.64
CA HIS A 44 -13.89 -24.87 6.08
C HIS A 44 -13.09 -25.74 5.11
N GLY A 45 -11.77 -25.49 4.96
CA GLY A 45 -10.86 -26.33 4.19
C GLY A 45 -10.52 -25.83 2.80
N ALA A 46 -11.31 -24.93 2.21
CA ALA A 46 -11.03 -24.39 0.89
C ALA A 46 -9.81 -23.46 0.91
N ALA A 47 -9.12 -23.35 -0.23
CA ALA A 47 -8.10 -22.34 -0.47
C ALA A 47 -8.54 -21.44 -1.63
N ALA A 48 -8.45 -20.14 -1.46
CA ALA A 48 -8.76 -19.16 -2.49
C ALA A 48 -7.55 -18.26 -2.78
N ARG A 49 -7.48 -17.75 -3.99
CA ARG A 49 -6.47 -16.77 -4.37
C ARG A 49 -6.62 -15.51 -3.52
N ARG A 50 -5.52 -15.03 -2.95
CA ARG A 50 -5.57 -13.75 -2.25
C ARG A 50 -5.97 -12.61 -3.20
N PRO A 51 -6.68 -11.59 -2.72
CA PRO A 51 -6.96 -10.40 -3.52
C PRO A 51 -5.65 -9.71 -3.92
N GLY A 52 -5.70 -8.97 -5.01
CA GLY A 52 -4.61 -8.11 -5.45
C GLY A 52 -4.31 -7.01 -4.43
N THR A 53 -3.15 -6.39 -4.59
CA THR A 53 -2.77 -5.17 -3.85
C THR A 53 -2.82 -3.98 -4.79
N SER A 54 -3.24 -2.83 -4.27
CA SER A 54 -3.18 -1.55 -4.96
C SER A 54 -2.08 -0.70 -4.36
N PHE A 55 -1.29 -0.03 -5.21
CA PHE A 55 -0.34 0.96 -4.74
C PHE A 55 -1.10 2.23 -4.32
N VAL A 56 -0.84 2.73 -3.13
CA VAL A 56 -1.47 3.96 -2.59
C VAL A 56 -0.49 5.12 -2.65
N ALA A 57 0.66 4.98 -2.03
CA ALA A 57 1.69 6.00 -2.00
C ALA A 57 3.03 5.41 -1.55
N GLU A 58 4.11 6.10 -1.90
CA GLU A 58 5.42 5.86 -1.30
C GLU A 58 5.47 6.48 0.10
N VAL A 59 6.18 5.84 1.03
CA VAL A 59 6.38 6.37 2.38
C VAL A 59 7.10 7.72 2.35
N ALA A 60 6.88 8.55 3.38
CA ALA A 60 7.45 9.89 3.46
C ALA A 60 8.98 9.92 3.42
N ASP A 61 9.59 8.87 3.93
CA ASP A 61 11.05 8.72 4.02
C ASP A 61 11.36 7.23 3.96
N SER A 62 11.91 6.77 2.83
CA SER A 62 12.25 5.38 2.59
C SER A 62 13.52 4.92 3.33
N ASP A 63 14.35 5.85 3.78
CA ASP A 63 15.59 5.56 4.50
C ASP A 63 15.35 5.30 5.98
N ASN A 64 14.18 5.68 6.49
CA ASN A 64 13.80 5.53 7.88
C ASN A 64 12.61 4.57 8.07
N LYS A 65 12.57 3.94 9.25
CA LYS A 65 11.47 3.04 9.60
C LYS A 65 10.16 3.81 9.71
N THR A 66 9.16 3.34 8.99
CA THR A 66 7.80 3.89 8.99
C THR A 66 6.86 2.93 9.72
N ARG A 67 5.89 3.47 10.44
CA ARG A 67 4.81 2.73 11.09
C ARG A 67 3.47 3.10 10.49
N LEU A 68 2.69 2.10 10.13
CA LEU A 68 1.29 2.26 9.75
C LEU A 68 0.42 1.84 10.92
N ILE A 69 -0.48 2.73 11.34
CA ILE A 69 -1.43 2.50 12.44
C ILE A 69 -2.83 2.74 11.90
N PRO A 70 -3.72 1.73 11.94
CA PRO A 70 -5.12 1.93 11.59
C PRO A 70 -5.79 2.80 12.66
N PHE A 71 -6.64 3.71 12.21
CA PHE A 71 -7.46 4.55 13.06
C PHE A 71 -8.92 4.46 12.60
N GLU A 72 -9.75 3.86 13.41
CA GLU A 72 -11.18 3.72 13.16
C GLU A 72 -11.94 4.75 14.00
N PHE A 73 -12.54 5.73 13.32
CA PHE A 73 -13.42 6.70 13.96
C PHE A 73 -14.86 6.15 14.05
N SER A 74 -15.28 5.42 13.03
CA SER A 74 -16.58 4.74 12.97
C SER A 74 -16.50 3.55 12.03
N THR A 75 -17.58 2.75 11.96
CA THR A 75 -17.68 1.60 11.05
C THR A 75 -17.58 1.97 9.56
N THR A 76 -17.81 3.25 9.24
CA THR A 76 -17.76 3.78 7.86
C THR A 76 -16.60 4.74 7.61
N GLN A 77 -15.89 5.16 8.66
CA GLN A 77 -14.76 6.07 8.57
C GLN A 77 -13.52 5.47 9.21
N THR A 78 -12.69 4.89 8.36
CA THR A 78 -11.39 4.33 8.73
C THR A 78 -10.29 5.08 8.03
N TYR A 79 -9.21 5.32 8.75
CA TYR A 79 -8.02 5.99 8.27
C TYR A 79 -6.80 5.10 8.51
N MET A 80 -5.77 5.29 7.71
CA MET A 80 -4.45 4.75 7.96
C MET A 80 -3.51 5.91 8.26
N LEU A 81 -2.89 5.89 9.43
CA LEU A 81 -1.90 6.87 9.85
C LEU A 81 -0.51 6.32 9.57
N GLU A 82 0.27 7.04 8.79
CA GLU A 82 1.68 6.76 8.54
C GLU A 82 2.53 7.66 9.46
N PHE A 83 3.29 7.04 10.35
CA PHE A 83 4.27 7.72 11.20
C PHE A 83 5.66 7.47 10.63
N SER A 84 6.32 8.51 10.17
CA SER A 84 7.70 8.50 9.69
C SER A 84 8.54 9.50 10.48
N ASN A 85 9.79 9.70 10.08
CA ASN A 85 10.66 10.65 10.77
C ASN A 85 10.10 12.08 10.67
N LEU A 86 9.68 12.64 11.81
CA LEU A 86 9.13 14.00 11.96
C LEU A 86 7.88 14.31 11.10
N LYS A 87 7.24 13.29 10.52
CA LYS A 87 6.05 13.46 9.67
C LYS A 87 4.96 12.45 10.00
N ILE A 88 3.72 12.91 9.90
CA ILE A 88 2.52 12.07 9.94
C ILE A 88 1.75 12.32 8.64
N ARG A 89 1.41 11.24 7.93
CA ARG A 89 0.50 11.29 6.78
C ARG A 89 -0.76 10.52 7.10
N VAL A 90 -1.85 10.96 6.54
CA VAL A 90 -3.17 10.35 6.73
C VAL A 90 -3.68 9.87 5.38
N TYR A 91 -4.16 8.63 5.35
CA TYR A 91 -4.74 8.01 4.15
C TYR A 91 -6.18 7.59 4.44
N LYS A 92 -7.03 7.76 3.44
CA LYS A 92 -8.43 7.33 3.44
C LYS A 92 -8.81 6.92 2.02
N ASP A 93 -9.64 5.90 1.88
CA ASP A 93 -10.22 5.45 0.60
C ASP A 93 -9.17 5.24 -0.51
N ASN A 94 -8.03 4.63 -0.16
CA ASN A 94 -6.88 4.39 -1.04
C ASN A 94 -6.18 5.65 -1.56
N GLY A 95 -6.35 6.79 -0.91
CA GLY A 95 -5.69 8.05 -1.24
C GLY A 95 -5.16 8.78 -0.02
N SER A 96 -4.26 9.75 -0.24
CA SER A 96 -3.81 10.65 0.82
C SER A 96 -4.92 11.66 1.15
N VAL A 97 -5.12 11.93 2.43
CA VAL A 97 -5.95 13.05 2.88
C VAL A 97 -5.14 14.32 2.71
N LEU A 98 -5.62 15.21 1.85
CA LEU A 98 -4.97 16.48 1.52
C LEU A 98 -5.89 17.64 1.91
N GLU A 99 -5.29 18.81 2.06
CA GLU A 99 -6.05 20.07 2.15
C GLU A 99 -6.69 20.40 0.79
N GLY A 100 -7.59 21.40 0.81
CA GLY A 100 -8.30 21.80 -0.41
C GLY A 100 -7.36 22.29 -1.51
N ASP A 101 -7.68 21.95 -2.75
CA ASP A 101 -6.86 22.23 -3.93
C ASP A 101 -6.61 23.73 -4.15
N LYS A 102 -5.42 24.05 -4.65
CA LYS A 102 -5.04 25.39 -5.11
C LYS A 102 -4.75 25.35 -6.60
N VAL A 103 -5.28 26.33 -7.33
CA VAL A 103 -5.13 26.37 -8.77
C VAL A 103 -3.73 26.88 -9.14
N ILE A 104 -3.04 26.09 -9.96
CA ILE A 104 -1.76 26.46 -10.57
C ILE A 104 -2.06 27.20 -11.88
N SER A 105 -1.53 28.41 -12.05
CA SER A 105 -1.63 29.19 -13.28
C SER A 105 -0.45 28.99 -14.23
N GLY A 106 0.69 28.53 -13.74
CA GLY A 106 1.86 28.27 -14.55
C GLY A 106 2.93 27.45 -13.81
N ILE A 107 3.72 26.70 -14.58
CA ILE A 107 4.91 25.97 -14.11
C ILE A 107 6.01 26.16 -15.14
N THR A 108 7.22 26.56 -14.70
CA THR A 108 8.37 26.68 -15.59
C THR A 108 9.07 25.35 -15.80
N LYS A 109 9.61 25.10 -17.00
CA LYS A 109 10.49 23.96 -17.29
C LYS A 109 11.92 24.28 -16.86
N ALA A 110 12.17 24.36 -15.57
CA ALA A 110 13.47 24.68 -15.00
C ALA A 110 13.79 23.79 -13.80
N ASN A 111 15.01 23.79 -13.35
CA ASN A 111 15.44 23.16 -12.11
C ASN A 111 16.23 24.19 -11.27
N PRO A 112 15.69 24.69 -10.15
CA PRO A 112 14.34 24.41 -9.64
C PRO A 112 13.23 24.99 -10.51
N ALA A 113 12.07 24.33 -10.54
CA ALA A 113 10.90 24.82 -11.25
C ALA A 113 10.16 25.87 -10.41
N VAL A 114 9.68 26.93 -11.06
CA VAL A 114 8.84 27.94 -10.42
C VAL A 114 7.38 27.64 -10.72
N VAL A 115 6.57 27.52 -9.66
CA VAL A 115 5.13 27.28 -9.74
C VAL A 115 4.39 28.55 -9.36
N THR A 116 3.52 29.03 -10.24
CA THR A 116 2.67 30.20 -9.98
C THR A 116 1.28 29.73 -9.52
N ALA A 117 0.93 30.05 -8.30
CA ALA A 117 -0.38 29.77 -7.71
C ALA A 117 -0.78 30.93 -6.78
N ASN A 118 -1.79 31.68 -7.17
CA ASN A 118 -2.21 32.85 -6.41
C ASN A 118 -2.91 32.46 -5.11
N SER A 119 -2.60 33.17 -4.03
CA SER A 119 -3.24 32.97 -2.71
C SER A 119 -3.18 31.53 -2.21
N HIS A 120 -2.10 30.81 -2.49
CA HIS A 120 -1.96 29.41 -2.13
C HIS A 120 -1.86 29.16 -0.60
N GLY A 121 -1.30 30.11 0.16
CA GLY A 121 -1.21 30.04 1.62
C GLY A 121 -0.10 29.12 2.16
N TYR A 122 0.66 28.41 1.30
CA TYR A 122 1.74 27.53 1.71
C TYR A 122 2.95 28.29 2.25
N SER A 123 3.73 27.61 3.07
CA SER A 123 5.01 28.07 3.64
C SER A 123 6.16 27.23 3.11
N ASN A 124 7.41 27.74 3.22
CA ASN A 124 8.59 26.96 2.89
C ASN A 124 8.66 25.70 3.78
N GLY A 125 8.88 24.54 3.16
CA GLY A 125 8.90 23.24 3.81
C GLY A 125 7.56 22.47 3.75
N ASP A 126 6.46 23.12 3.33
CA ASP A 126 5.19 22.43 3.12
C ASP A 126 5.31 21.40 1.99
N GLU A 127 4.69 20.25 2.17
CA GLU A 127 4.63 19.21 1.15
C GLU A 127 3.35 19.33 0.33
N VAL A 128 3.49 19.44 -0.98
CA VAL A 128 2.38 19.58 -1.93
C VAL A 128 2.34 18.44 -2.93
N VAL A 129 1.16 18.10 -3.40
CA VAL A 129 0.95 17.12 -4.48
C VAL A 129 0.44 17.89 -5.70
N ILE A 130 1.10 17.74 -6.84
CA ILE A 130 0.68 18.36 -8.09
C ILE A 130 -0.17 17.38 -8.87
N THR A 131 -1.33 17.83 -9.35
CA THR A 131 -2.27 17.02 -10.14
C THR A 131 -2.83 17.83 -11.32
N ALA A 132 -3.34 17.11 -12.33
CA ALA A 132 -4.07 17.69 -13.47
C ALA A 132 -3.27 18.69 -14.32
N VAL A 133 -1.95 18.63 -14.34
CA VAL A 133 -1.12 19.43 -15.24
C VAL A 133 -1.13 18.81 -16.63
N ALA A 134 -1.54 19.59 -17.64
CA ALA A 134 -1.66 19.13 -19.03
C ALA A 134 -0.33 19.18 -19.82
N GLY A 135 0.53 20.16 -19.54
CA GLY A 135 1.75 20.40 -20.32
C GLY A 135 2.98 19.64 -19.86
N MET A 136 3.06 19.30 -18.55
CA MET A 136 4.14 18.55 -17.92
C MET A 136 3.52 17.43 -17.08
N THR A 137 3.02 16.41 -17.75
CA THR A 137 2.28 15.30 -17.10
C THR A 137 3.13 14.48 -16.15
N GLU A 138 4.45 14.53 -16.29
CA GLU A 138 5.43 13.85 -15.45
C GLU A 138 5.46 14.34 -13.98
N VAL A 139 4.92 15.52 -13.68
CA VAL A 139 4.80 16.05 -12.31
C VAL A 139 3.53 15.59 -11.61
N ASN A 140 2.56 15.09 -12.35
CA ASN A 140 1.28 14.65 -11.78
C ASN A 140 1.43 13.48 -10.82
N GLY A 141 0.77 13.56 -9.68
CA GLY A 141 0.81 12.55 -8.64
C GLY A 141 2.09 12.54 -7.81
N LYS A 142 3.06 13.41 -8.13
CA LYS A 142 4.31 13.51 -7.37
C LYS A 142 4.20 14.54 -6.25
N ARG A 143 5.03 14.35 -5.23
CA ARG A 143 5.15 15.21 -4.05
C ARG A 143 6.37 16.10 -4.20
N PHE A 144 6.21 17.34 -3.79
CA PHE A 144 7.26 18.37 -3.83
C PHE A 144 7.26 19.16 -2.53
N LEU A 145 8.41 19.68 -2.15
CA LEU A 145 8.53 20.62 -1.04
C LEU A 145 8.50 22.05 -1.58
N VAL A 146 7.73 22.90 -0.94
CA VAL A 146 7.72 24.34 -1.25
C VAL A 146 9.02 24.96 -0.74
N ALA A 147 9.69 25.70 -1.60
CA ALA A 147 10.88 26.46 -1.28
C ALA A 147 10.78 27.87 -1.92
N ASP A 148 11.53 28.82 -1.39
CA ASP A 148 11.69 30.19 -1.93
C ASP A 148 10.34 30.87 -2.24
N LYS A 149 9.38 30.72 -1.32
CA LYS A 149 8.09 31.39 -1.43
C LYS A 149 8.27 32.91 -1.51
N THR A 150 7.72 33.52 -2.54
CA THR A 150 7.66 34.99 -2.75
C THR A 150 6.24 35.49 -2.52
#